data_10ec4254fd10adf68d5c4cd62653208c
#
_entry.id   10ec4254fd10adf68d5c4cd62653208c
#
_cell.length_a   1.000
_cell.length_b   1.000
_cell.length_c   1.000
_cell.angle_alpha   90.00
_cell.angle_beta   90.00
_cell.angle_gamma   90.00
#
_symmetry.space_group_name_H-M   'P 1'
#
loop_
_entity.id
_entity.type
_entity.pdbx_description
1 polymer ?
#
loop_
_entity_poly.entity_id
_entity_poly.type
_entity_poly.pdbx_seq_one_letter_code
_entity_poly.pdbx_strand_id
1 'polypeptide(L)'
;CRETGCDVWFPFYPLCMEHCITETYAMVYECYRKMIALYGGGNVSTCGFSSGGALALGIAAHNNAQPEPLSQPRHIVAVSPGEVPWNDAEMARMQALNERDVAIDYAFMMTVEKLMRHGCENVPNYMLSGSRGDFTGVGDIHFFYSADEVLYGALPDFEEACKRANVPYTVSARPKMVHCYCMLPIFKEAKEDFAKIVDILKK
;
A
#
# COMPACT_ATOMS: atom_id res chain seq x y z
N CYS A 1 -15.48 2.24 10.83
CA CYS A 1 -16.83 2.79 10.88
C CYS A 1 -17.11 3.54 12.18
N ARG A 2 -17.15 2.83 13.35
CA ARG A 2 -17.62 3.46 14.62
C ARG A 2 -16.85 4.71 15.01
N GLU A 3 -15.53 4.72 14.87
CA GLU A 3 -14.66 5.80 15.30
C GLU A 3 -14.52 6.91 14.25
N THR A 4 -14.62 6.59 12.98
CA THR A 4 -14.47 7.56 11.89
C THR A 4 -15.80 8.11 11.39
N GLY A 5 -16.90 7.39 11.57
CA GLY A 5 -18.19 7.69 10.95
C GLY A 5 -18.26 7.35 9.46
N CYS A 6 -17.19 6.80 8.89
CA CYS A 6 -17.12 6.45 7.48
C CYS A 6 -17.76 5.09 7.21
N ASP A 7 -18.33 4.92 6.02
CA ASP A 7 -18.60 3.60 5.46
C ASP A 7 -17.28 2.93 5.09
N VAL A 8 -17.20 1.61 5.29
CA VAL A 8 -16.03 0.82 4.95
C VAL A 8 -16.41 -0.26 3.95
N TRP A 9 -15.76 -0.23 2.80
CA TRP A 9 -15.84 -1.26 1.78
C TRP A 9 -14.62 -2.16 1.89
N PHE A 10 -14.85 -3.45 2.05
CA PHE A 10 -13.80 -4.45 2.12
C PHE A 10 -13.89 -5.39 0.91
N PRO A 11 -13.05 -5.18 -0.14
CA PRO A 11 -13.09 -6.03 -1.32
C PRO A 11 -12.56 -7.44 -1.02
N PHE A 12 -13.34 -8.48 -1.37
CA PHE A 12 -12.86 -9.86 -1.40
C PHE A 12 -12.29 -10.13 -2.79
N TYR A 13 -11.04 -9.73 -3.00
CA TYR A 13 -10.39 -9.82 -4.30
C TYR A 13 -9.76 -11.19 -4.57
N PRO A 14 -9.58 -11.59 -5.85
CA PRO A 14 -8.87 -12.81 -6.24
C PRO A 14 -7.43 -12.80 -5.71
N LEU A 15 -6.98 -13.92 -5.15
CA LEU A 15 -5.63 -14.05 -4.60
C LEU A 15 -4.64 -14.51 -5.68
N CYS A 16 -3.41 -13.98 -5.65
CA CYS A 16 -2.37 -14.29 -6.62
C CYS A 16 -1.85 -15.74 -6.59
N MET A 17 -2.30 -16.56 -5.64
CA MET A 17 -2.04 -18.00 -5.65
C MET A 17 -2.81 -18.72 -6.78
N GLU A 18 -3.93 -18.18 -7.23
CA GLU A 18 -4.83 -18.76 -8.23
C GLU A 18 -5.10 -17.81 -9.40
N HIS A 19 -4.76 -16.53 -9.24
CA HIS A 19 -5.09 -15.46 -10.18
C HIS A 19 -3.89 -14.55 -10.44
N CYS A 20 -3.86 -13.92 -11.59
CA CYS A 20 -2.91 -12.86 -11.89
C CYS A 20 -3.27 -11.58 -11.09
N ILE A 21 -2.26 -10.82 -10.68
CA ILE A 21 -2.46 -9.53 -9.98
C ILE A 21 -3.34 -8.56 -10.78
N THR A 22 -3.36 -8.65 -12.10
CA THR A 22 -4.22 -7.83 -12.96
C THR A 22 -5.71 -8.06 -12.69
N GLU A 23 -6.11 -9.28 -12.34
CA GLU A 23 -7.49 -9.62 -11.98
C GLU A 23 -7.85 -9.03 -10.62
N THR A 24 -6.90 -9.06 -9.67
CA THR A 24 -7.04 -8.37 -8.37
C THR A 24 -7.28 -6.88 -8.57
N TYR A 25 -6.43 -6.22 -9.38
CA TYR A 25 -6.59 -4.79 -9.69
C TYR A 25 -7.91 -4.47 -10.38
N ALA A 26 -8.31 -5.27 -11.35
CA ALA A 26 -9.58 -5.08 -12.06
C ALA A 26 -10.78 -5.07 -11.09
N MET A 27 -10.82 -6.03 -10.16
CA MET A 27 -11.89 -6.12 -9.16
C MET A 27 -11.85 -4.97 -8.16
N VAL A 28 -10.67 -4.66 -7.60
CA VAL A 28 -10.53 -3.59 -6.60
C VAL A 28 -10.82 -2.22 -7.24
N TYR A 29 -10.40 -2.01 -8.47
CA TYR A 29 -10.70 -0.78 -9.21
C TYR A 29 -12.19 -0.62 -9.52
N GLU A 30 -12.90 -1.70 -9.83
CA GLU A 30 -14.35 -1.66 -9.99
C GLU A 30 -15.06 -1.28 -8.68
N CYS A 31 -14.57 -1.77 -7.53
CA CYS A 31 -15.05 -1.32 -6.22
C CYS A 31 -14.78 0.18 -6.02
N TYR A 32 -13.58 0.65 -6.37
CA TYR A 32 -13.20 2.06 -6.29
C TYR A 32 -14.11 2.94 -7.14
N ARG A 33 -14.38 2.52 -8.39
CA ARG A 33 -15.29 3.21 -9.31
C ARG A 33 -16.70 3.36 -8.72
N LYS A 34 -17.21 2.29 -8.09
CA LYS A 34 -18.52 2.33 -7.41
C LYS A 34 -18.54 3.26 -6.21
N MET A 35 -17.46 3.28 -5.43
CA MET A 35 -17.34 4.20 -4.29
C MET A 35 -17.32 5.66 -4.75
N ILE A 36 -16.55 5.99 -5.79
CA ILE A 36 -16.52 7.35 -6.36
C ILE A 36 -17.90 7.76 -6.89
N ALA A 37 -18.60 6.85 -7.55
CA ALA A 37 -19.97 7.13 -8.04
C ALA A 37 -20.98 7.34 -6.89
N LEU A 38 -20.83 6.65 -5.78
CA LEU A 38 -21.74 6.71 -4.64
C LEU A 38 -21.46 7.92 -3.72
N TYR A 39 -20.19 8.18 -3.42
CA TYR A 39 -19.79 9.16 -2.41
C TYR A 39 -19.24 10.47 -3.00
N GLY A 40 -18.92 10.48 -4.29
CA GLY A 40 -18.30 11.60 -4.99
C GLY A 40 -16.79 11.66 -4.82
N GLY A 41 -16.12 12.33 -5.77
CA GLY A 41 -14.69 12.56 -5.71
C GLY A 41 -14.30 13.40 -4.49
N GLY A 42 -13.18 13.08 -3.86
CA GLY A 42 -12.68 13.74 -2.65
C GLY A 42 -13.24 13.21 -1.33
N ASN A 43 -14.21 12.28 -1.38
CA ASN A 43 -14.80 11.64 -0.19
C ASN A 43 -14.38 10.18 -0.02
N VAL A 44 -13.50 9.68 -0.88
CA VAL A 44 -12.99 8.30 -0.84
C VAL A 44 -11.53 8.31 -0.45
N SER A 45 -11.20 7.53 0.57
CA SER A 45 -9.82 7.25 1.00
C SER A 45 -9.55 5.76 0.89
N THR A 46 -8.28 5.39 0.70
CA THR A 46 -7.86 3.98 0.69
C THR A 46 -6.99 3.69 1.91
N CYS A 47 -7.19 2.52 2.51
CA CYS A 47 -6.41 2.07 3.65
C CYS A 47 -6.11 0.58 3.49
N GLY A 48 -4.87 0.17 3.74
CA GLY A 48 -4.50 -1.22 3.62
C GLY A 48 -3.25 -1.60 4.40
N PHE A 49 -3.10 -2.90 4.63
CA PHE A 49 -2.03 -3.51 5.39
C PHE A 49 -1.33 -4.54 4.51
N SER A 50 0.00 -4.59 4.51
CA SER A 50 0.79 -5.55 3.72
C SER A 50 0.42 -5.50 2.23
N SER A 51 0.01 -6.60 1.63
CA SER A 51 -0.51 -6.64 0.25
C SER A 51 -1.69 -5.69 0.03
N GLY A 52 -2.57 -5.51 1.04
CA GLY A 52 -3.62 -4.50 1.01
C GLY A 52 -3.09 -3.07 1.02
N GLY A 53 -1.95 -2.81 1.67
CA GLY A 53 -1.24 -1.53 1.62
C GLY A 53 -0.68 -1.24 0.22
N ALA A 54 -0.13 -2.26 -0.44
CA ALA A 54 0.28 -2.18 -1.84
C ALA A 54 -0.91 -1.84 -2.76
N LEU A 55 -2.05 -2.50 -2.57
CA LEU A 55 -3.27 -2.22 -3.34
C LEU A 55 -3.84 -0.83 -3.04
N ALA A 56 -3.79 -0.37 -1.78
CA ALA A 56 -4.26 0.97 -1.42
C ALA A 56 -3.49 2.08 -2.15
N LEU A 57 -2.17 1.92 -2.31
CA LEU A 57 -1.31 2.77 -3.13
C LEU A 57 -1.53 2.52 -4.62
N GLY A 58 -1.57 1.25 -5.00
CA GLY A 58 -1.63 0.82 -6.39
C GLY A 58 -2.90 1.26 -7.11
N ILE A 59 -4.03 1.42 -6.41
CA ILE A 59 -5.28 1.94 -7.00
C ILE A 59 -5.10 3.37 -7.53
N ALA A 60 -4.36 4.22 -6.86
CA ALA A 60 -4.07 5.57 -7.34
C ALA A 60 -3.24 5.53 -8.64
N ALA A 61 -2.20 4.71 -8.68
CA ALA A 61 -1.37 4.52 -9.87
C ALA A 61 -2.16 3.87 -11.01
N HIS A 62 -3.03 2.90 -10.70
CA HIS A 62 -3.90 2.25 -11.69
C HIS A 62 -4.93 3.22 -12.26
N ASN A 63 -5.48 4.10 -11.42
CA ASN A 63 -6.38 5.15 -11.85
C ASN A 63 -5.70 6.12 -12.83
N ASN A 64 -4.48 6.57 -12.53
CA ASN A 64 -3.72 7.44 -13.43
C ASN A 64 -3.33 6.76 -14.76
N ALA A 65 -3.27 5.43 -14.79
CA ALA A 65 -3.02 4.66 -16.01
C ALA A 65 -4.28 4.45 -16.87
N GLN A 66 -5.47 4.87 -16.42
CA GLN A 66 -6.70 4.74 -17.22
C GLN A 66 -6.80 5.87 -18.24
N PRO A 67 -7.44 5.63 -19.41
CA PRO A 67 -7.71 6.68 -20.40
C PRO A 67 -8.53 7.86 -19.84
N GLU A 68 -9.45 7.57 -18.94
CA GLU A 68 -10.30 8.55 -18.26
C GLU A 68 -10.21 8.32 -16.75
N PRO A 69 -9.19 8.92 -16.08
CA PRO A 69 -9.01 8.75 -14.64
C PRO A 69 -10.19 9.31 -13.84
N LEU A 70 -10.56 8.61 -12.80
CA LEU A 70 -11.48 9.09 -11.78
C LEU A 70 -10.79 10.09 -10.84
N SER A 71 -11.55 10.71 -9.93
CA SER A 71 -10.96 11.48 -8.83
C SER A 71 -10.03 10.57 -8.01
N GLN A 72 -8.87 11.09 -7.62
CA GLN A 72 -7.91 10.35 -6.80
C GLN A 72 -8.38 10.23 -5.34
N PRO A 73 -7.85 9.23 -4.58
CA PRO A 73 -8.12 9.14 -3.16
C PRO A 73 -7.73 10.41 -2.41
N ARG A 74 -8.57 10.81 -1.46
CA ARG A 74 -8.30 11.94 -0.57
C ARG A 74 -7.10 11.65 0.33
N HIS A 75 -7.11 10.49 1.00
CA HIS A 75 -6.05 9.97 1.83
C HIS A 75 -5.71 8.54 1.41
N ILE A 76 -4.43 8.21 1.39
CA ILE A 76 -3.95 6.83 1.30
C ILE A 76 -3.23 6.49 2.61
N VAL A 77 -3.70 5.48 3.30
CA VAL A 77 -3.03 4.93 4.49
C VAL A 77 -2.44 3.57 4.13
N ALA A 78 -1.13 3.48 4.10
CA ALA A 78 -0.39 2.27 3.75
C ALA A 78 0.42 1.79 4.96
N VAL A 79 -0.01 0.67 5.55
CA VAL A 79 0.68 0.06 6.68
C VAL A 79 1.51 -1.11 6.18
N SER A 80 2.82 -1.02 6.35
CA SER A 80 3.77 -2.05 5.90
C SER A 80 3.48 -2.51 4.45
N PRO A 81 3.30 -1.58 3.48
CA PRO A 81 2.87 -1.96 2.14
C PRO A 81 3.83 -2.95 1.50
N GLY A 82 3.27 -3.98 0.87
CA GLY A 82 4.02 -4.96 0.10
C GLY A 82 4.68 -4.30 -1.11
N GLU A 83 5.89 -4.77 -1.43
CA GLU A 83 6.66 -4.28 -2.57
C GLU A 83 7.45 -5.42 -3.18
N VAL A 84 7.47 -5.53 -4.49
CA VAL A 84 8.44 -6.36 -5.19
C VAL A 84 9.67 -5.49 -5.45
N PRO A 85 10.84 -5.81 -4.89
CA PRO A 85 12.03 -4.98 -5.09
C PRO A 85 12.44 -4.99 -6.57
N TRP A 86 12.71 -3.82 -7.12
CA TRP A 86 12.94 -3.65 -8.56
C TRP A 86 14.32 -3.07 -8.92
N ASN A 87 15.11 -2.67 -7.93
CA ASN A 87 16.45 -2.17 -8.12
C ASN A 87 17.42 -2.67 -7.04
N ASP A 88 18.73 -2.69 -7.36
CA ASP A 88 19.75 -3.23 -6.46
C ASP A 88 19.83 -2.50 -5.11
N ALA A 89 19.59 -1.20 -5.09
CA ALA A 89 19.64 -0.41 -3.86
C ALA A 89 18.51 -0.79 -2.91
N GLU A 90 17.31 -0.99 -3.42
CA GLU A 90 16.16 -1.46 -2.65
C GLU A 90 16.38 -2.88 -2.14
N MET A 91 16.84 -3.79 -3.00
CA MET A 91 17.22 -5.16 -2.62
C MET A 91 18.21 -5.18 -1.47
N ALA A 92 19.28 -4.37 -1.57
CA ALA A 92 20.30 -4.28 -0.53
C ALA A 92 19.74 -3.77 0.80
N ARG A 93 18.83 -2.75 0.78
CA ARG A 93 18.19 -2.24 2.00
C ARG A 93 17.28 -3.29 2.64
N MET A 94 16.45 -3.98 1.84
CA MET A 94 15.58 -5.06 2.32
C MET A 94 16.40 -6.21 2.90
N GLN A 95 17.45 -6.65 2.21
CA GLN A 95 18.33 -7.71 2.69
C GLN A 95 19.02 -7.36 4.01
N ALA A 96 19.43 -6.11 4.19
CA ALA A 96 20.07 -5.66 5.43
C ALA A 96 19.12 -5.70 6.66
N LEU A 97 17.80 -5.73 6.44
CA LEU A 97 16.78 -5.82 7.48
C LEU A 97 16.38 -7.27 7.80
N ASN A 98 16.78 -8.23 6.96
CA ASN A 98 16.29 -9.61 7.05
C ASN A 98 16.55 -10.30 8.40
N GLU A 99 17.68 -10.04 9.04
CA GLU A 99 18.00 -10.63 10.37
C GLU A 99 17.18 -10.01 11.51
N ARG A 100 16.56 -8.87 11.28
CA ARG A 100 15.77 -8.12 12.28
C ARG A 100 14.28 -8.39 12.13
N ASP A 101 13.82 -8.72 10.95
CA ASP A 101 12.41 -9.02 10.68
C ASP A 101 12.08 -10.45 11.11
N VAL A 102 11.12 -10.58 12.02
CA VAL A 102 10.67 -11.88 12.52
C VAL A 102 9.44 -12.42 11.79
N ALA A 103 8.91 -11.67 10.82
CA ALA A 103 7.68 -11.99 10.12
C ALA A 103 7.87 -12.22 8.62
N ILE A 104 8.71 -11.42 7.97
CA ILE A 104 8.93 -11.47 6.52
C ILE A 104 10.38 -11.87 6.24
N ASP A 105 10.55 -12.93 5.44
CA ASP A 105 11.87 -13.33 4.95
C ASP A 105 12.15 -12.66 3.59
N TYR A 106 13.33 -12.06 3.45
CA TYR A 106 13.75 -11.45 2.19
C TYR A 106 13.72 -12.44 1.01
N ALA A 107 14.07 -13.72 1.24
CA ALA A 107 13.99 -14.74 0.21
C ALA A 107 12.56 -14.94 -0.31
N PHE A 108 11.55 -14.80 0.55
CA PHE A 108 10.16 -14.81 0.11
C PHE A 108 9.85 -13.64 -0.82
N MET A 109 10.35 -12.44 -0.53
CA MET A 109 10.13 -11.25 -1.37
C MET A 109 10.67 -11.46 -2.79
N MET A 110 11.76 -12.21 -2.95
CA MET A 110 12.32 -12.54 -4.27
C MET A 110 11.44 -13.52 -5.07
N THR A 111 10.46 -14.16 -4.44
CA THR A 111 9.52 -15.09 -5.11
C THR A 111 8.15 -14.48 -5.38
N VAL A 112 7.81 -13.38 -4.71
CA VAL A 112 6.48 -12.75 -4.75
C VAL A 112 6.10 -12.31 -6.17
N GLU A 113 7.05 -11.79 -6.95
CA GLU A 113 6.78 -11.40 -8.35
C GLU A 113 6.20 -12.55 -9.17
N LYS A 114 6.79 -13.75 -9.04
CA LYS A 114 6.31 -14.94 -9.75
C LYS A 114 4.89 -15.32 -9.34
N LEU A 115 4.58 -15.19 -8.05
CA LEU A 115 3.23 -15.44 -7.53
C LEU A 115 2.24 -14.41 -8.09
N MET A 116 2.59 -13.11 -8.05
CA MET A 116 1.73 -12.03 -8.52
C MET A 116 1.46 -12.11 -10.01
N ARG A 117 2.43 -12.52 -10.80
CA ARG A 117 2.25 -12.73 -12.25
C ARG A 117 1.35 -13.91 -12.57
N HIS A 118 1.36 -14.96 -11.77
CA HIS A 118 0.60 -16.21 -11.99
C HIS A 118 0.58 -16.66 -13.47
N GLY A 119 1.74 -16.57 -14.15
CA GLY A 119 1.89 -16.89 -15.57
C GLY A 119 1.56 -15.78 -16.56
N CYS A 120 1.08 -14.61 -16.12
CA CYS A 120 0.87 -13.47 -16.99
C CYS A 120 2.19 -12.78 -17.35
N GLU A 121 2.43 -12.53 -18.63
CA GLU A 121 3.65 -11.87 -19.12
C GLU A 121 3.56 -10.33 -19.01
N ASN A 122 2.43 -9.76 -19.40
CA ASN A 122 2.23 -8.31 -19.53
C ASN A 122 1.58 -7.71 -18.27
N VAL A 123 2.30 -7.71 -17.15
CA VAL A 123 1.84 -7.07 -15.90
C VAL A 123 2.50 -5.69 -15.78
N PRO A 124 1.70 -4.61 -15.66
CA PRO A 124 2.24 -3.26 -15.44
C PRO A 124 3.14 -3.19 -14.21
N ASN A 125 4.26 -2.49 -14.31
CA ASN A 125 5.26 -2.43 -13.26
C ASN A 125 4.74 -1.93 -11.91
N TYR A 126 3.83 -0.95 -11.91
CA TYR A 126 3.23 -0.41 -10.69
C TYR A 126 2.33 -1.40 -9.94
N MET A 127 1.87 -2.47 -10.62
CA MET A 127 1.10 -3.54 -9.97
C MET A 127 1.99 -4.50 -9.18
N LEU A 128 3.26 -4.58 -9.53
CA LEU A 128 4.27 -5.40 -8.87
C LEU A 128 5.02 -4.58 -7.80
N SER A 129 5.45 -3.39 -8.20
CA SER A 129 6.25 -2.47 -7.39
C SER A 129 5.53 -1.12 -7.31
N GLY A 130 4.81 -0.90 -6.21
CA GLY A 130 3.95 0.28 -6.02
C GLY A 130 4.73 1.59 -6.09
N SER A 131 6.01 1.59 -5.67
CA SER A 131 6.92 2.75 -5.75
C SER A 131 7.19 3.25 -7.18
N ARG A 132 6.91 2.41 -8.20
CA ARG A 132 7.00 2.76 -9.62
C ARG A 132 5.71 3.40 -10.17
N GLY A 133 4.69 3.55 -9.32
CA GLY A 133 3.41 4.15 -9.69
C GLY A 133 3.48 5.68 -9.83
N ASP A 134 2.46 6.22 -10.48
CA ASP A 134 2.18 7.64 -10.54
C ASP A 134 1.09 8.00 -9.52
N PHE A 135 1.43 8.82 -8.53
CA PHE A 135 0.53 9.28 -7.47
C PHE A 135 -0.01 10.70 -7.71
N THR A 136 0.18 11.26 -8.88
CA THR A 136 -0.29 12.60 -9.22
C THR A 136 -1.79 12.76 -8.91
N GLY A 137 -2.13 13.83 -8.18
CA GLY A 137 -3.52 14.15 -7.83
C GLY A 137 -4.05 13.50 -6.55
N VAL A 138 -3.30 12.61 -5.90
CA VAL A 138 -3.62 12.09 -4.55
C VAL A 138 -3.54 13.23 -3.54
N GLY A 139 -4.47 13.28 -2.57
CA GLY A 139 -4.46 14.33 -1.56
C GLY A 139 -3.24 14.26 -0.63
N ASP A 140 -3.05 13.13 0.02
CA ASP A 140 -1.85 12.81 0.80
C ASP A 140 -1.67 11.30 1.00
N ILE A 141 -0.44 10.90 1.39
CA ILE A 141 -0.09 9.49 1.64
C ILE A 141 0.54 9.36 3.04
N HIS A 142 0.09 8.38 3.81
CA HIS A 142 0.58 8.11 5.15
C HIS A 142 1.13 6.70 5.25
N PHE A 143 2.44 6.59 5.48
CA PHE A 143 3.14 5.31 5.65
C PHE A 143 3.32 4.98 7.12
N PHE A 144 3.07 3.72 7.47
CA PHE A 144 3.33 3.17 8.80
C PHE A 144 4.16 1.91 8.66
N TYR A 145 5.34 1.85 9.29
CA TYR A 145 6.25 0.71 9.20
C TYR A 145 6.83 0.34 10.57
N SER A 146 7.13 -0.94 10.75
CA SER A 146 8.21 -1.29 11.66
C SER A 146 9.55 -0.84 11.05
N ALA A 147 10.40 -0.19 11.82
CA ALA A 147 11.74 0.16 11.35
C ALA A 147 12.68 -1.07 11.24
N ASP A 148 12.19 -2.23 11.67
CA ASP A 148 12.93 -3.49 11.69
C ASP A 148 12.42 -4.50 10.64
N GLU A 149 11.36 -4.17 9.88
CA GLU A 149 10.81 -5.06 8.87
C GLU A 149 11.48 -4.92 7.50
N VAL A 150 11.55 -6.02 6.75
CA VAL A 150 12.15 -6.08 5.40
C VAL A 150 11.52 -5.03 4.47
N LEU A 151 10.20 -4.89 4.51
CA LEU A 151 9.47 -3.96 3.65
C LEU A 151 9.78 -2.48 3.90
N TYR A 152 10.33 -2.13 5.08
CA TYR A 152 10.80 -0.77 5.33
C TYR A 152 11.94 -0.35 4.39
N GLY A 153 12.67 -1.32 3.82
CA GLY A 153 13.70 -1.07 2.81
C GLY A 153 13.19 -0.44 1.51
N ALA A 154 11.88 -0.54 1.24
CA ALA A 154 11.23 0.08 0.08
C ALA A 154 10.87 1.56 0.31
N LEU A 155 10.83 2.04 1.54
CA LEU A 155 10.37 3.39 1.86
C LEU A 155 11.06 4.49 1.04
N PRO A 156 12.40 4.50 0.85
CA PRO A 156 13.05 5.56 0.05
C PRO A 156 12.53 5.67 -1.38
N ASP A 157 12.16 4.55 -2.00
CA ASP A 157 11.61 4.53 -3.36
C ASP A 157 10.17 5.07 -3.38
N PHE A 158 9.36 4.78 -2.35
CA PHE A 158 8.04 5.41 -2.18
C PHE A 158 8.13 6.91 -1.90
N GLU A 159 9.07 7.36 -1.08
CA GLU A 159 9.30 8.80 -0.84
C GLU A 159 9.68 9.52 -2.13
N GLU A 160 10.52 8.91 -2.97
CA GLU A 160 10.90 9.46 -4.27
C GLU A 160 9.69 9.51 -5.21
N ALA A 161 8.82 8.48 -5.21
CA ALA A 161 7.58 8.49 -5.97
C ALA A 161 6.63 9.60 -5.53
N CYS A 162 6.48 9.83 -4.22
CA CYS A 162 5.70 10.95 -3.68
C CYS A 162 6.27 12.32 -4.09
N LYS A 163 7.58 12.50 -4.00
CA LYS A 163 8.28 13.73 -4.45
C LYS A 163 8.08 13.96 -5.93
N ARG A 164 8.25 12.95 -6.76
CA ARG A 164 8.05 13.01 -8.21
C ARG A 164 6.64 13.45 -8.59
N ALA A 165 5.64 12.95 -7.85
CA ALA A 165 4.22 13.28 -8.03
C ALA A 165 3.80 14.60 -7.33
N ASN A 166 4.70 15.24 -6.55
CA ASN A 166 4.42 16.39 -5.71
C ASN A 166 3.24 16.15 -4.74
N VAL A 167 3.19 14.97 -4.13
CA VAL A 167 2.17 14.56 -3.17
C VAL A 167 2.71 14.68 -1.75
N PRO A 168 1.99 15.34 -0.82
CA PRO A 168 2.33 15.37 0.59
C PRO A 168 2.33 13.95 1.17
N TYR A 169 3.31 13.63 2.00
CA TYR A 169 3.33 12.34 2.69
C TYR A 169 3.88 12.46 4.11
N THR A 170 3.53 11.48 4.93
CA THR A 170 4.07 11.31 6.28
C THR A 170 4.55 9.88 6.48
N VAL A 171 5.53 9.72 7.37
CA VAL A 171 6.09 8.41 7.74
C VAL A 171 6.05 8.25 9.25
N SER A 172 5.46 7.16 9.72
CA SER A 172 5.57 6.65 11.09
C SER A 172 6.34 5.33 11.05
N ALA A 173 7.61 5.36 11.46
CA ALA A 173 8.43 4.15 11.57
C ALA A 173 8.79 3.89 13.04
N ARG A 174 8.42 2.72 13.56
CA ARG A 174 8.63 2.33 14.97
C ARG A 174 9.67 1.22 15.07
N PRO A 175 10.75 1.40 15.82
CA PRO A 175 11.71 0.33 16.07
C PRO A 175 11.10 -0.75 16.98
N LYS A 176 11.62 -1.97 16.89
CA LYS A 176 11.23 -3.12 17.71
C LYS A 176 9.76 -3.52 17.60
N MET A 177 9.15 -3.20 16.48
CA MET A 177 7.81 -3.66 16.13
C MET A 177 7.89 -4.80 15.10
N VAL A 178 6.79 -5.50 14.94
CA VAL A 178 6.63 -6.54 13.90
C VAL A 178 5.93 -5.98 12.68
N HIS A 179 5.96 -6.71 11.58
CA HIS A 179 5.19 -6.40 10.38
C HIS A 179 3.70 -6.14 10.71
N CYS A 180 3.15 -5.08 10.15
CA CYS A 180 1.76 -4.65 10.39
C CYS A 180 1.40 -4.45 11.87
N TYR A 181 2.34 -4.02 12.72
CA TYR A 181 2.14 -3.88 14.17
C TYR A 181 0.91 -3.05 14.55
N CYS A 182 0.49 -2.09 13.73
CA CYS A 182 -0.69 -1.25 13.98
C CYS A 182 -1.98 -2.07 14.14
N MET A 183 -2.03 -3.32 13.61
CA MET A 183 -3.15 -4.24 13.78
C MET A 183 -3.15 -4.96 15.13
N LEU A 184 -2.08 -4.83 15.91
CA LEU A 184 -1.87 -5.55 17.18
C LEU A 184 -2.06 -4.61 18.37
N PRO A 185 -3.29 -4.38 18.87
CA PRO A 185 -3.60 -3.36 19.88
C PRO A 185 -3.05 -3.71 21.28
N ILE A 186 -2.17 -4.68 21.38
CA ILE A 186 -1.45 -5.06 22.60
C ILE A 186 -0.28 -4.12 22.91
N PHE A 187 0.34 -3.50 21.88
CA PHE A 187 1.44 -2.58 22.03
C PHE A 187 0.93 -1.14 22.21
N LYS A 188 1.65 -0.33 22.99
CA LYS A 188 1.36 1.09 23.15
C LYS A 188 1.51 1.83 21.81
N GLU A 189 2.60 1.57 21.11
CA GLU A 189 2.94 2.13 19.80
C GLU A 189 1.85 1.80 18.75
N ALA A 190 1.35 0.59 18.77
CA ALA A 190 0.25 0.17 17.88
C ALA A 190 -1.03 0.97 18.15
N LYS A 191 -1.39 1.17 19.42
CA LYS A 191 -2.57 1.97 19.80
C LYS A 191 -2.44 3.44 19.38
N GLU A 192 -1.24 4.02 19.60
CA GLU A 192 -0.94 5.40 19.23
C GLU A 192 -1.04 5.61 17.70
N ASP A 193 -0.43 4.70 16.92
CA ASP A 193 -0.41 4.84 15.47
C ASP A 193 -1.75 4.44 14.84
N PHE A 194 -2.48 3.49 15.42
CA PHE A 194 -3.86 3.22 15.02
C PHE A 194 -4.78 4.43 15.26
N ALA A 195 -4.61 5.15 16.37
CA ALA A 195 -5.35 6.38 16.62
C ALA A 195 -5.04 7.46 15.56
N LYS A 196 -3.77 7.60 15.13
CA LYS A 196 -3.40 8.49 14.02
C LYS A 196 -4.10 8.09 12.71
N ILE A 197 -4.14 6.77 12.40
CA ILE A 197 -4.86 6.27 11.21
C ILE A 197 -6.33 6.68 11.26
N VAL A 198 -6.97 6.50 12.41
CA VAL A 198 -8.37 6.91 12.62
C VAL A 198 -8.53 8.43 12.42
N ASP A 199 -7.62 9.24 12.96
CA ASP A 199 -7.68 10.70 12.84
C ASP A 199 -7.42 11.20 11.40
N ILE A 200 -6.60 10.51 10.62
CA ILE A 200 -6.41 10.77 9.19
C ILE A 200 -7.72 10.50 8.44
N LEU A 201 -8.33 9.35 8.68
CA LEU A 201 -9.54 8.92 7.96
C LEU A 201 -10.82 9.66 8.38
N LYS A 202 -10.79 10.48 9.45
CA LYS A 202 -11.89 11.38 9.85
C LYS A 202 -11.95 12.69 9.08
N LYS A 203 -10.81 13.09 8.51
CA LYS A 203 -10.68 14.38 7.79
C LYS A 203 -11.35 14.31 6.43
#